data_516c79dd4b43d8d55aba8d7f509741e7
#
_entry.id   516c79dd4b43d8d55aba8d7f509741e7
#
_cell.length_a   1.000
_cell.length_b   1.000
_cell.length_c   1.000
_cell.angle_alpha   90.00
_cell.angle_beta   90.00
_cell.angle_gamma   90.00
#
_symmetry.space_group_name_H-M   'P 1'
#
loop_
_entity.id
_entity.type
_entity.pdbx_description
1 polymer ?
#
loop_
_entity_poly.entity_id
_entity_poly.type
_entity_poly.pdbx_seq_one_letter_code
_entity_poly.pdbx_strand_id
1 'polypeptide(L)' 'MTRFFFDYTAKEQSLLDYGGHEFPSSGAAIEFAQAIAHDLKHSLSGNWLGWCVEVRNANGKRLLSVPVDSPELEAA' A
#
# COMPACT_ATOMS: atom_id res chain seq x y z
N MET A 1 15.82 11.69 5.59
CA MET A 1 14.94 10.64 5.04
C MET A 1 14.35 9.83 6.17
N THR A 2 13.14 9.37 6.00
CA THR A 2 12.43 8.60 7.00
C THR A 2 12.01 7.28 6.39
N ARG A 3 12.10 6.19 7.18
CA ARG A 3 11.75 4.87 6.70
C ARG A 3 10.26 4.62 6.91
N PHE A 4 9.63 4.09 5.86
CA PHE A 4 8.22 3.69 5.90
C PHE A 4 8.11 2.25 5.47
N PHE A 5 7.06 1.59 5.91
CA PHE A 5 6.83 0.19 5.63
C PHE A 5 5.50 0.03 4.92
N PHE A 6 5.46 -0.86 3.95
CA PHE A 6 4.28 -1.06 3.10
C PHE A 6 3.82 -2.49 3.25
N ASP A 7 2.81 -2.68 4.07
CA ASP A 7 2.24 -4.00 4.33
C ASP A 7 1.11 -4.24 3.36
N TYR A 8 0.97 -5.49 2.94
CA TYR A 8 -0.13 -5.88 2.06
C TYR A 8 -1.08 -6.71 2.89
N THR A 9 -2.34 -6.30 2.98
CA THR A 9 -3.30 -6.97 3.84
C THR A 9 -4.55 -7.33 3.06
N ALA A 10 -5.12 -8.47 3.40
CA ALA A 10 -6.40 -8.91 2.91
C ALA A 10 -7.22 -9.37 4.12
N LYS A 11 -8.40 -9.92 3.86
CA LYS A 11 -9.31 -10.25 4.95
C LYS A 11 -8.69 -11.20 5.97
N GLU A 12 -7.97 -12.22 5.49
CA GLU A 12 -7.40 -13.24 6.38
C GLU A 12 -5.92 -13.42 6.20
N GLN A 13 -5.28 -12.50 5.48
CA GLN A 13 -3.86 -12.63 5.19
C GLN A 13 -3.19 -11.29 5.32
N SER A 14 -1.91 -11.32 5.67
CA SER A 14 -1.11 -10.10 5.63
C SER A 14 0.32 -10.46 5.33
N LEU A 15 0.94 -9.62 4.50
CA LEU A 15 2.33 -9.73 4.15
C LEU A 15 3.00 -8.48 4.67
N LEU A 16 3.78 -8.65 5.73
CA LEU A 16 4.40 -7.50 6.40
C LEU A 16 5.73 -7.17 5.77
N ASP A 17 5.98 -5.88 5.64
CA ASP A 17 7.24 -5.38 5.12
C ASP A 17 8.19 -5.18 6.29
N TYR A 18 9.30 -5.89 6.30
CA TYR A 18 10.28 -5.79 7.37
C TYR A 18 11.45 -4.89 7.03
N GLY A 19 11.69 -4.64 5.75
CA GLY A 19 12.81 -3.83 5.32
C GLY A 19 12.48 -2.35 5.22
N GLY A 20 11.33 -2.06 4.68
CA GLY A 20 10.90 -0.68 4.48
C GLY A 20 11.66 0.01 3.37
N HIS A 21 11.30 1.27 3.14
CA HIS A 21 11.94 2.13 2.17
C HIS A 21 11.99 3.53 2.75
N GLU A 22 13.00 4.29 2.35
CA GLU A 22 13.17 5.64 2.86
C GLU A 22 12.61 6.66 1.88
N PHE A 23 11.93 7.65 2.43
CA PHE A 23 11.32 8.73 1.64
C PHE A 23 11.57 10.06 2.35
N PRO A 24 11.59 11.15 1.59
CA PRO A 24 11.80 12.48 2.19
C PRO A 24 10.61 12.95 3.02
N SER A 25 9.43 12.40 2.81
CA SER A 25 8.23 12.83 3.53
C SER A 25 7.20 11.73 3.54
N SER A 26 6.21 11.86 4.42
CA SER A 26 5.11 10.90 4.43
C SER A 26 4.27 11.02 3.16
N GLY A 27 4.17 12.23 2.59
CA GLY A 27 3.46 12.39 1.33
C GLY A 27 4.06 11.58 0.21
N ALA A 28 5.41 11.55 0.13
CA ALA A 28 6.08 10.76 -0.89
C ALA A 28 5.82 9.27 -0.69
N ALA A 29 5.81 8.82 0.57
CA ALA A 29 5.52 7.42 0.86
C ALA A 29 4.09 7.06 0.48
N ILE A 30 3.15 7.97 0.74
CA ILE A 30 1.75 7.73 0.40
C ILE A 30 1.58 7.64 -1.11
N GLU A 31 2.24 8.51 -1.87
CA GLU A 31 2.18 8.45 -3.33
C GLU A 31 2.75 7.12 -3.84
N PHE A 32 3.81 6.65 -3.20
CA PHE A 32 4.39 5.37 -3.58
C PHE A 32 3.40 4.23 -3.33
N ALA A 33 2.68 4.27 -2.20
CA ALA A 33 1.69 3.26 -1.89
C ALA A 33 0.56 3.26 -2.92
N GLN A 34 0.14 4.44 -3.34
CA GLN A 34 -0.91 4.56 -4.35
C GLN A 34 -0.46 3.99 -5.68
N ALA A 35 0.81 4.20 -6.03
CA ALA A 35 1.36 3.63 -7.26
C ALA A 35 1.42 2.11 -7.18
N ILE A 36 1.80 1.56 -6.01
CA ILE A 36 1.82 0.12 -5.83
C ILE A 36 0.41 -0.45 -6.00
N ALA A 37 -0.57 0.17 -5.36
CA ALA A 37 -1.94 -0.31 -5.45
C ALA A 37 -2.44 -0.29 -6.89
N HIS A 38 -2.10 0.76 -7.63
CA HIS A 38 -2.48 0.86 -9.03
C HIS A 38 -1.85 -0.27 -9.85
N ASP A 39 -0.55 -0.52 -9.62
CA ASP A 39 0.14 -1.57 -10.35
C ASP A 39 -0.44 -2.94 -10.04
N LEU A 40 -0.78 -3.19 -8.77
CA LEU A 40 -1.37 -4.46 -8.39
C LEU A 40 -2.74 -4.67 -9.02
N LYS A 41 -3.52 -3.61 -9.10
CA LYS A 41 -4.84 -3.69 -9.72
C LYS A 41 -4.73 -4.14 -11.17
N HIS A 42 -3.69 -3.71 -11.86
CA HIS A 42 -3.51 -4.02 -13.27
C HIS A 42 -2.54 -5.17 -13.51
N SER A 43 -2.17 -5.89 -12.46
CA SER A 43 -1.23 -7.00 -12.59
C SER A 43 -1.88 -8.17 -13.28
N LEU A 44 -1.15 -8.77 -14.21
CA LEU A 44 -1.62 -9.96 -14.92
C LEU A 44 -1.21 -11.24 -14.21
N SER A 45 -0.31 -11.15 -13.23
CA SER A 45 0.28 -12.32 -12.62
C SER A 45 -0.40 -12.75 -11.33
N GLY A 46 -1.38 -11.98 -10.85
CA GLY A 46 -2.05 -12.32 -9.62
C GLY A 46 -3.38 -11.63 -9.49
N ASN A 47 -4.12 -12.05 -8.50
CA ASN A 47 -5.41 -11.44 -8.19
C ASN A 47 -5.28 -10.71 -6.85
N TRP A 48 -5.12 -9.40 -6.94
CA TRP A 48 -4.92 -8.57 -5.76
C TRP A 48 -6.18 -7.80 -5.36
N LEU A 49 -7.31 -8.11 -5.98
CA LEU A 49 -8.56 -7.48 -5.60
C LEU A 49 -8.91 -7.90 -4.18
N GLY A 50 -9.36 -6.95 -3.38
CA GLY A 50 -9.64 -7.22 -1.98
C GLY A 50 -8.45 -6.99 -1.06
N TRP A 51 -7.28 -6.70 -1.63
CA TRP A 51 -6.09 -6.40 -0.84
C TRP A 51 -5.96 -4.89 -0.64
N CYS A 52 -5.23 -4.51 0.38
CA CYS A 52 -4.90 -3.12 0.66
C CYS A 52 -3.39 -2.99 0.84
N VAL A 53 -2.87 -1.84 0.45
CA VAL A 53 -1.49 -1.47 0.74
C VAL A 53 -1.54 -0.53 1.94
N GLU A 54 -0.90 -0.91 3.04
CA GLU A 54 -0.94 -0.13 4.25
C GLU A 54 0.42 0.49 4.53
N VAL A 55 0.43 1.79 4.75
CA VAL A 55 1.66 2.53 5.02
C VAL A 55 1.82 2.69 6.52
N ARG A 56 2.96 2.25 7.02
CA ARG A 56 3.30 2.31 8.44
C ARG A 56 4.58 3.13 8.58
N ASN A 57 4.66 3.97 9.63
CA ASN A 57 5.91 4.68 9.86
C ASN A 57 6.86 3.83 10.71
N ALA A 58 8.04 4.37 10.98
CA ALA A 58 9.06 3.63 11.73
C ALA A 58 8.66 3.34 13.17
N ASN A 59 7.71 4.07 13.70
CA ASN A 59 7.21 3.85 15.05
C ASN A 59 6.09 2.80 15.09
N GLY A 60 5.74 2.24 13.93
CA GLY A 60 4.69 1.25 13.85
C GLY A 60 3.31 1.82 13.68
N LYS A 61 3.18 3.13 13.53
CA LYS A 61 1.89 3.75 13.37
C LYS A 61 1.43 3.66 11.92
N ARG A 62 0.19 3.16 11.74
CA ARG A 62 -0.39 3.10 10.40
C ARG A 62 -0.87 4.48 10.00
N LEU A 63 -0.42 4.94 8.84
CA LEU A 63 -0.74 6.25 8.34
C LEU A 63 -1.89 6.23 7.34
N LEU A 64 -1.97 5.18 6.52
CA LEU A 64 -2.94 5.13 5.44
C LEU A 64 -3.12 3.71 4.98
N SER A 65 -4.33 3.40 4.52
CA SER A 65 -4.63 2.13 3.90
C SER A 65 -5.18 2.44 2.51
N VAL A 66 -4.52 1.91 1.47
CA VAL A 66 -4.91 2.15 0.09
C VAL A 66 -5.46 0.85 -0.49
N PRO A 67 -6.76 0.78 -0.77
CA PRO A 67 -7.30 -0.44 -1.37
C PRO A 67 -6.80 -0.61 -2.80
N VAL A 68 -6.47 -1.84 -3.15
CA VAL A 68 -6.06 -2.15 -4.52
C VAL A 68 -7.24 -1.97 -5.46
N ASP A 69 -8.41 -2.45 -5.03
CA ASP A 69 -9.63 -2.29 -5.79
C ASP A 69 -10.37 -1.08 -5.28
N SER A 70 -10.38 -0.01 -6.06
CA SER A 70 -10.98 1.25 -5.66
C SER A 70 -12.28 1.46 -6.42
N PRO A 71 -13.43 1.19 -5.79
CA PRO A 71 -14.71 1.27 -6.50
C PRO A 71 -15.02 2.62 -7.08
N GLU A 72 -14.57 3.68 -6.46
CA GLU A 72 -14.85 5.02 -6.97
C GLU A 72 -14.24 5.25 -8.34
N LEU A 73 -13.19 4.53 -8.68
CA LEU A 73 -12.60 4.63 -10.01
C LEU A 73 -13.47 3.95 -11.05
N GLU A 74 -14.22 2.97 -10.62
CA GLU A 74 -15.12 2.25 -11.53
C GLU A 74 -16.34 3.06 -11.84
N ALA A 75 -16.77 3.87 -10.90
CA ALA A 75 -17.98 4.65 -11.03
C ALA A 75 -17.83 5.80 -12.04
N ALA A 76 -16.61 6.15 -12.33
CA ALA A 76 -16.36 7.28 -13.23
C ALA A 76 -16.80 7.01 -14.67
#